data_bf5dab755123d2d463e3cd8b44664cad
#
_entry.id   bf5dab755123d2d463e3cd8b44664cad
#
_cell.length_a   1.000
_cell.length_b   1.000
_cell.length_c   1.000
_cell.angle_alpha   90.00
_cell.angle_beta   90.00
_cell.angle_gamma   90.00
#
_symmetry.space_group_name_H-M   'P 1'
#
loop_
_entity.id
_entity.type
_entity.pdbx_description
1 polymer ?
#
loop_
_entity_poly.entity_id
_entity_poly.type
_entity_poly.pdbx_seq_one_letter_code
_entity_poly.pdbx_strand_id
1 'polypeptide(L)'
;TIISLLDEEPESLYEGVQYYKFVISDSPLVNIIPIAEQIYNIITSSHGLVWVNCMMGISRSSSCVLYYIMKRFHMNYDNALAYVQKHRPIVQPNGGFQNQLIIIEEELSGSKERSRLRDYAEALFDQQGQKNKREFLIKRLSSM
;
A
#
# COMPACT_ATOMS: atom_id res chain seq x y z
N THR A 1 15.41 2.80 -10.45
CA THR A 1 14.67 3.95 -9.85
C THR A 1 14.55 3.76 -8.36
N ILE A 2 14.84 4.79 -7.60
CA ILE A 2 14.69 4.83 -6.14
C ILE A 2 13.74 5.96 -5.78
N ILE A 3 12.74 5.66 -4.98
CA ILE A 3 11.74 6.61 -4.48
C ILE A 3 11.84 6.61 -2.95
N SER A 4 12.20 7.74 -2.37
CA SER A 4 12.40 7.88 -0.92
C SER A 4 11.40 8.86 -0.31
N LEU A 5 10.77 8.43 0.78
CA LEU A 5 9.84 9.24 1.58
C LEU A 5 10.41 9.38 3.00
N LEU A 6 11.01 10.52 3.30
CA LEU A 6 11.72 10.75 4.56
C LEU A 6 11.36 12.12 5.15
N ASP A 7 11.67 12.33 6.43
CA ASP A 7 11.46 13.62 7.10
C ASP A 7 12.40 14.70 6.58
N GLU A 8 13.54 14.28 6.07
CA GLU A 8 14.56 15.16 5.48
C GLU A 8 14.90 14.69 4.08
N GLU A 9 15.40 15.58 3.24
CA GLU A 9 15.80 15.24 1.89
C GLU A 9 17.00 14.27 1.91
N PRO A 10 16.85 13.05 1.36
CA PRO A 10 17.94 12.08 1.32
C PRO A 10 18.99 12.45 0.27
N GLU A 11 20.23 12.07 0.53
CA GLU A 11 21.30 12.19 -0.44
C GLU A 11 21.17 11.15 -1.55
N SER A 12 21.58 11.51 -2.76
CA SER A 12 21.70 10.58 -3.89
C SER A 12 23.05 9.87 -3.81
N LEU A 13 23.02 8.56 -3.51
CA LEU A 13 24.22 7.78 -3.23
C LEU A 13 24.80 7.02 -4.42
N TYR A 14 24.02 6.84 -5.49
CA TYR A 14 24.43 5.98 -6.62
C TYR A 14 24.34 6.73 -7.95
N GLU A 15 25.40 6.64 -8.75
CA GLU A 15 25.40 7.16 -10.10
C GLU A 15 24.55 6.28 -11.03
N GLY A 16 23.93 6.89 -12.03
CA GLY A 16 23.14 6.16 -13.04
C GLY A 16 21.77 5.68 -12.54
N VAL A 17 21.39 6.06 -11.32
CA VAL A 17 20.08 5.72 -10.74
C VAL A 17 19.18 6.96 -10.75
N GLN A 18 17.94 6.78 -11.21
CA GLN A 18 16.92 7.81 -11.13
C GLN A 18 16.39 7.90 -9.69
N TYR A 19 16.49 9.08 -9.08
CA TYR A 19 16.01 9.35 -7.73
C TYR A 19 14.79 10.26 -7.74
N TYR A 20 13.79 9.90 -6.94
CA TYR A 20 12.66 10.74 -6.59
C TYR A 20 12.58 10.85 -5.07
N LYS A 21 12.55 12.07 -4.56
CA LYS A 21 12.62 12.36 -3.13
C LYS A 21 11.37 13.11 -2.69
N PHE A 22 10.71 12.59 -1.67
CA PHE A 22 9.54 13.21 -1.07
C PHE A 22 9.82 13.47 0.41
N VAL A 23 9.74 14.73 0.81
CA VAL A 23 9.86 15.11 2.22
C VAL A 23 8.48 15.05 2.86
N ILE A 24 8.29 14.06 3.71
CA ILE A 24 6.99 13.74 4.31
C ILE A 24 7.18 13.09 5.68
N SER A 25 6.37 13.51 6.65
CA SER A 25 6.32 12.91 7.97
C SER A 25 5.42 11.68 8.02
N ASP A 26 5.77 10.71 8.85
CA ASP A 26 4.90 9.57 9.16
C ASP A 26 3.87 9.99 10.22
N SER A 27 2.91 10.79 9.81
CA SER A 27 1.86 11.34 10.67
C SER A 27 0.48 11.02 10.11
N PRO A 28 -0.49 10.60 10.94
CA PRO A 28 -1.86 10.35 10.50
C PRO A 28 -2.57 11.60 9.97
N LEU A 29 -2.03 12.79 10.22
CA LEU A 29 -2.58 14.06 9.75
C LEU A 29 -2.12 14.43 8.33
N VAL A 30 -1.10 13.75 7.81
CA VAL A 30 -0.60 14.01 6.45
C VAL A 30 -1.52 13.40 5.41
N ASN A 31 -1.85 14.18 4.37
CA ASN A 31 -2.56 13.65 3.21
C ASN A 31 -1.57 12.93 2.28
N ILE A 32 -1.56 11.60 2.35
CA ILE A 32 -0.65 10.75 1.57
C ILE A 32 -1.10 10.57 0.11
N ILE A 33 -2.38 10.76 -0.19
CA ILE A 33 -2.96 10.40 -1.50
C ILE A 33 -2.32 11.14 -2.68
N PRO A 34 -2.10 12.47 -2.65
CA PRO A 34 -1.44 13.14 -3.76
C PRO A 34 -0.03 12.64 -4.03
N ILE A 35 0.72 12.31 -2.98
CA ILE A 35 2.07 11.75 -3.09
C ILE A 35 2.01 10.33 -3.64
N ALA A 36 1.10 9.52 -3.13
CA ALA A 36 0.89 8.15 -3.61
C ALA A 36 0.53 8.13 -5.11
N GLU A 37 -0.28 9.08 -5.58
CA GLU A 37 -0.61 9.20 -7.01
C GLU A 37 0.61 9.58 -7.85
N GLN A 38 1.43 10.51 -7.39
CA GLN A 38 2.69 10.84 -8.08
C GLN A 38 3.61 9.61 -8.16
N ILE A 39 3.75 8.88 -7.07
CA ILE A 39 4.57 7.67 -7.01
C ILE A 39 4.00 6.58 -7.92
N TYR A 40 2.69 6.42 -7.96
CA TYR A 40 2.04 5.52 -8.91
C TYR A 40 2.47 5.82 -10.35
N ASN A 41 2.43 7.08 -10.76
CA ASN A 41 2.83 7.49 -12.09
C ASN A 41 4.33 7.26 -12.36
N ILE A 42 5.18 7.48 -11.37
CA ILE A 42 6.62 7.19 -11.47
C ILE A 42 6.85 5.68 -11.66
N ILE A 43 6.20 4.84 -10.88
CA ILE A 43 6.36 3.38 -10.97
C ILE A 43 5.88 2.88 -12.34
N THR A 44 4.71 3.34 -12.79
CA THR A 44 4.14 2.88 -14.07
C THR A 44 4.94 3.32 -15.28
N SER A 45 5.64 4.44 -15.20
CA SER A 45 6.49 4.95 -16.28
C SER A 45 7.95 4.48 -16.19
N SER A 46 8.34 3.84 -15.09
CA SER A 46 9.70 3.34 -14.90
C SER A 46 9.95 2.02 -15.61
N HIS A 47 11.17 1.83 -16.09
CA HIS A 47 11.65 0.57 -16.62
C HIS A 47 12.56 -0.11 -15.62
N GLY A 48 12.40 -1.43 -15.44
CA GLY A 48 13.21 -2.20 -14.51
C GLY A 48 12.74 -2.10 -13.05
N LEU A 49 13.67 -2.29 -12.12
CA LEU A 49 13.36 -2.32 -10.70
C LEU A 49 13.09 -0.92 -10.14
N VAL A 50 12.10 -0.85 -9.28
CA VAL A 50 11.77 0.36 -8.52
C VAL A 50 11.83 0.01 -7.03
N TRP A 51 12.64 0.76 -6.29
CA TRP A 51 12.75 0.64 -4.84
C TRP A 51 12.05 1.83 -4.18
N VAL A 52 11.01 1.56 -3.42
CA VAL A 52 10.29 2.57 -2.63
C VAL A 52 10.65 2.37 -1.16
N ASN A 53 11.23 3.40 -0.55
CA ASN A 53 11.71 3.30 0.83
C ASN A 53 11.29 4.51 1.68
N CYS A 54 11.27 4.30 2.98
CA CYS A 54 11.19 5.31 4.02
C CYS A 54 12.13 4.91 5.16
N MET A 55 11.99 5.49 6.35
CA MET A 55 12.89 5.19 7.47
C MET A 55 12.89 3.71 7.86
N MET A 56 11.70 3.12 8.09
CA MET A 56 11.55 1.75 8.59
C MET A 56 10.93 0.79 7.57
N GLY A 57 10.39 1.30 6.47
CA GLY A 57 9.64 0.49 5.52
C GLY A 57 8.33 -0.07 6.10
N ILE A 58 7.73 0.62 7.06
CA ILE A 58 6.53 0.18 7.77
C ILE A 58 5.28 0.93 7.29
N SER A 59 5.35 2.26 7.16
CA SER A 59 4.17 3.10 6.95
C SER A 59 4.19 3.94 5.68
N ARG A 60 5.09 4.91 5.55
CA ARG A 60 5.12 5.88 4.42
C ARG A 60 5.31 5.19 3.08
N SER A 61 6.39 4.47 2.91
CA SER A 61 6.68 3.76 1.66
C SER A 61 5.66 2.67 1.38
N SER A 62 5.27 1.92 2.40
CA SER A 62 4.29 0.86 2.24
C SER A 62 2.90 1.38 1.89
N SER A 63 2.48 2.54 2.39
CA SER A 63 1.22 3.17 1.99
C SER A 63 1.19 3.49 0.50
N CYS A 64 2.28 3.98 -0.05
CA CYS A 64 2.39 4.27 -1.48
C CYS A 64 2.45 3.00 -2.33
N VAL A 65 3.10 1.95 -1.85
CA VAL A 65 3.10 0.63 -2.51
C VAL A 65 1.70 0.02 -2.48
N LEU A 66 0.99 0.12 -1.37
CA LEU A 66 -0.40 -0.34 -1.27
C LEU A 66 -1.31 0.40 -2.25
N TYR A 67 -1.18 1.72 -2.34
CA TYR A 67 -1.92 2.52 -3.32
C TYR A 67 -1.66 2.01 -4.74
N TYR A 68 -0.40 1.78 -5.10
CA TYR A 68 -0.03 1.25 -6.40
C TYR A 68 -0.69 -0.11 -6.69
N ILE A 69 -0.62 -1.02 -5.74
CA ILE A 69 -1.20 -2.36 -5.88
C ILE A 69 -2.71 -2.31 -5.99
N MET A 70 -3.36 -1.51 -5.16
CA MET A 70 -4.81 -1.32 -5.20
C MET A 70 -5.28 -0.82 -6.56
N LYS A 71 -4.61 0.19 -7.09
CA LYS A 71 -4.96 0.80 -8.37
C LYS A 71 -4.57 -0.08 -9.57
N ARG A 72 -3.36 -0.62 -9.56
CA ARG A 72 -2.84 -1.40 -10.69
C ARG A 72 -3.50 -2.75 -10.86
N PHE A 73 -3.79 -3.43 -9.76
CA PHE A 73 -4.32 -4.79 -9.75
C PHE A 73 -5.79 -4.86 -9.29
N HIS A 74 -6.44 -3.71 -9.14
CA HIS A 74 -7.85 -3.63 -8.74
C HIS A 74 -8.15 -4.38 -7.44
N MET A 75 -7.30 -4.18 -6.43
CA MET A 75 -7.47 -4.77 -5.10
C MET A 75 -8.05 -3.76 -4.12
N ASN A 76 -8.87 -4.25 -3.19
CA ASN A 76 -9.23 -3.44 -2.02
C ASN A 76 -8.05 -3.37 -1.03
N TYR A 77 -8.16 -2.52 -0.02
CA TYR A 77 -7.10 -2.30 0.96
C TYR A 77 -6.68 -3.58 1.69
N ASP A 78 -7.64 -4.34 2.20
CA ASP A 78 -7.34 -5.54 2.98
C ASP A 78 -6.61 -6.61 2.16
N ASN A 79 -7.00 -6.78 0.92
CA ASN A 79 -6.35 -7.72 0.00
C ASN A 79 -4.95 -7.25 -0.37
N ALA A 80 -4.79 -5.96 -0.66
CA ALA A 80 -3.47 -5.39 -0.96
C ALA A 80 -2.53 -5.50 0.24
N LEU A 81 -3.02 -5.19 1.45
CA LEU A 81 -2.24 -5.32 2.68
C LEU A 81 -1.82 -6.76 2.94
N ALA A 82 -2.73 -7.72 2.78
CA ALA A 82 -2.42 -9.14 2.95
C ALA A 82 -1.34 -9.60 1.97
N TYR A 83 -1.44 -9.17 0.71
CA TYR A 83 -0.45 -9.48 -0.31
C TYR A 83 0.94 -8.92 0.05
N VAL A 84 1.02 -7.65 0.43
CA VAL A 84 2.31 -7.02 0.78
C VAL A 84 2.89 -7.64 2.05
N GLN A 85 2.08 -7.92 3.07
CA GLN A 85 2.54 -8.54 4.31
C GLN A 85 3.01 -9.97 4.14
N LYS A 86 2.60 -10.66 3.10
CA LYS A 86 3.14 -11.97 2.73
C LYS A 86 4.63 -11.88 2.41
N HIS A 87 5.07 -10.79 1.80
CA HIS A 87 6.46 -10.54 1.43
C HIS A 87 7.22 -9.75 2.49
N ARG A 88 6.55 -8.87 3.21
CA ARG A 88 7.12 -8.03 4.28
C ARG A 88 6.13 -7.90 5.43
N PRO A 89 6.20 -8.81 6.43
CA PRO A 89 5.19 -8.90 7.51
C PRO A 89 5.05 -7.65 8.38
N ILE A 90 6.08 -6.80 8.46
CA ILE A 90 6.07 -5.61 9.31
C ILE A 90 5.28 -4.44 8.73
N VAL A 91 4.84 -4.53 7.48
CA VAL A 91 4.10 -3.45 6.81
C VAL A 91 2.82 -3.13 7.58
N GLN A 92 2.71 -1.89 8.02
CA GLN A 92 1.56 -1.39 8.76
C GLN A 92 1.47 0.14 8.58
N PRO A 93 0.66 0.64 7.65
CA PRO A 93 0.41 2.07 7.54
C PRO A 93 -0.11 2.65 8.84
N ASN A 94 0.25 3.91 9.16
CA ASN A 94 -0.38 4.58 10.29
C ASN A 94 -1.89 4.69 10.08
N GLY A 95 -2.65 4.93 11.16
CA GLY A 95 -4.12 4.91 11.10
C GLY A 95 -4.71 5.92 10.13
N GLY A 96 -4.09 7.09 9.98
CA GLY A 96 -4.53 8.11 9.02
C GLY A 96 -4.33 7.68 7.57
N PHE A 97 -3.18 7.10 7.24
CA PHE A 97 -2.89 6.58 5.90
C PHE A 97 -3.81 5.40 5.56
N GLN A 98 -4.01 4.51 6.52
CA GLN A 98 -4.94 3.39 6.38
C GLN A 98 -6.36 3.88 6.04
N ASN A 99 -6.87 4.85 6.81
CA ASN A 99 -8.20 5.40 6.57
C ASN A 99 -8.31 6.06 5.19
N GLN A 100 -7.30 6.81 4.76
CA GLN A 100 -7.30 7.44 3.44
C GLN A 100 -7.37 6.40 2.32
N LEU A 101 -6.61 5.31 2.43
CA LEU A 101 -6.62 4.23 1.44
C LEU A 101 -7.95 3.48 1.42
N ILE A 102 -8.56 3.25 2.57
CA ILE A 102 -9.87 2.59 2.67
C ILE A 102 -10.97 3.46 2.06
N ILE A 103 -10.95 4.76 2.31
CA ILE A 103 -11.95 5.70 1.75
C ILE A 103 -11.96 5.67 0.23
N ILE A 104 -10.81 5.58 -0.40
CA ILE A 104 -10.68 5.63 -1.86
C ILE A 104 -10.61 4.25 -2.53
N GLU A 105 -10.74 3.15 -1.78
CA GLU A 105 -10.51 1.81 -2.33
C GLU A 105 -11.46 1.44 -3.47
N GLU A 106 -12.72 1.84 -3.41
CA GLU A 106 -13.67 1.58 -4.51
C GLU A 106 -13.26 2.31 -5.78
N GLU A 107 -12.84 3.55 -5.65
CA GLU A 107 -12.37 4.38 -6.75
C GLU A 107 -11.10 3.80 -7.38
N LEU A 108 -10.15 3.36 -6.55
CA LEU A 108 -8.90 2.77 -7.02
C LEU A 108 -9.09 1.38 -7.63
N SER A 109 -9.86 0.53 -6.98
CA SER A 109 -10.07 -0.85 -7.44
C SER A 109 -11.01 -0.94 -8.63
N GLY A 110 -11.85 0.07 -8.86
CA GLY A 110 -12.78 0.12 -9.99
C GLY A 110 -13.85 -0.97 -9.99
N SER A 111 -14.07 -1.66 -8.86
CA SER A 111 -14.94 -2.84 -8.83
C SER A 111 -15.76 -2.93 -7.54
N LYS A 112 -17.10 -2.79 -7.69
CA LYS A 112 -18.07 -3.07 -6.62
C LYS A 112 -18.02 -4.54 -6.16
N GLU A 113 -17.65 -5.44 -7.05
CA GLU A 113 -17.59 -6.87 -6.76
C GLU A 113 -16.49 -7.20 -5.74
N ARG A 114 -15.37 -6.48 -5.77
CA ARG A 114 -14.28 -6.67 -4.81
C ARG A 114 -14.61 -6.10 -3.44
N SER A 115 -15.35 -5.01 -3.37
CA SER A 115 -15.91 -4.52 -2.12
C SER A 115 -16.84 -5.54 -1.49
N ARG A 116 -17.68 -6.20 -2.30
CA ARG A 116 -18.55 -7.30 -1.83
C ARG A 116 -17.76 -8.50 -1.31
N LEU A 117 -16.66 -8.86 -1.97
CA LEU A 117 -15.78 -9.94 -1.50
C LEU A 117 -15.14 -9.59 -0.15
N ARG A 118 -14.76 -8.33 0.04
CA ARG A 118 -14.26 -7.85 1.31
C ARG A 118 -15.33 -7.95 2.40
N ASP A 119 -16.52 -7.43 2.15
CA ASP A 119 -17.64 -7.45 3.09
C ASP A 119 -18.00 -8.89 3.47
N TYR A 120 -18.00 -9.78 2.49
CA TYR A 120 -18.22 -11.20 2.71
C TYR A 120 -17.11 -11.84 3.56
N ALA A 121 -15.85 -11.51 3.28
CA ALA A 121 -14.72 -11.99 4.05
C ALA A 121 -14.76 -11.50 5.51
N GLU A 122 -15.15 -10.24 5.73
CA GLU A 122 -15.34 -9.68 7.07
C GLU A 122 -16.47 -10.36 7.82
N ALA A 123 -17.60 -10.58 7.16
CA ALA A 123 -18.74 -11.29 7.76
C ALA A 123 -18.38 -12.72 8.17
N LEU A 124 -17.64 -13.45 7.34
CA LEU A 124 -17.15 -14.79 7.68
C LEU A 124 -16.16 -14.76 8.83
N PHE A 125 -15.29 -13.76 8.87
CA PHE A 125 -14.34 -13.58 9.96
C PHE A 125 -15.06 -13.36 11.28
N ASP A 126 -16.08 -12.50 11.30
CA ASP A 126 -16.88 -12.21 12.49
C ASP A 126 -17.64 -13.45 12.97
N GLN A 127 -18.17 -14.27 12.06
CA GLN A 127 -18.84 -15.53 12.42
C GLN A 127 -17.90 -16.56 13.03
N GLN A 128 -16.65 -16.61 12.59
CA GLN A 128 -15.66 -17.56 13.11
C GLN A 128 -14.92 -17.04 14.36
N GLY A 129 -15.04 -15.76 14.67
CA GLY A 129 -14.71 -15.11 15.95
C GLY A 129 -13.28 -15.14 16.45
N GLN A 130 -12.33 -15.73 15.77
CA GLN A 130 -11.02 -15.98 16.34
C GLN A 130 -9.84 -16.00 15.37
N LYS A 131 -10.09 -15.95 14.06
CA LYS A 131 -8.98 -16.03 13.11
C LYS A 131 -8.42 -14.66 12.79
N ASN A 132 -7.10 -14.60 12.70
CA ASN A 132 -6.43 -13.41 12.19
C ASN A 132 -7.00 -13.06 10.80
N LYS A 133 -7.62 -11.91 10.69
CA LYS A 133 -8.21 -11.39 9.44
C LYS A 133 -7.23 -11.48 8.27
N ARG A 134 -5.94 -11.25 8.53
CA ARG A 134 -4.87 -11.34 7.54
C ARG A 134 -4.67 -12.75 7.01
N GLU A 135 -4.67 -13.74 7.88
CA GLU A 135 -4.53 -15.15 7.46
C GLU A 135 -5.71 -15.58 6.60
N PHE A 136 -6.91 -15.14 6.96
CA PHE A 136 -8.09 -15.41 6.18
C PHE A 136 -8.00 -14.83 4.78
N LEU A 137 -7.61 -13.55 4.67
CA LEU A 137 -7.46 -12.87 3.39
C LEU A 137 -6.34 -13.48 2.53
N ILE A 138 -5.22 -13.86 3.13
CA ILE A 138 -4.12 -14.53 2.44
C ILE A 138 -4.58 -15.87 1.87
N LYS A 139 -5.27 -16.67 2.65
CA LYS A 139 -5.82 -17.97 2.20
C LYS A 139 -6.81 -17.77 1.05
N ARG A 140 -7.65 -16.76 1.13
CA ARG A 140 -8.64 -16.46 0.10
C ARG A 140 -7.97 -16.03 -1.21
N LEU A 141 -6.97 -15.16 -1.13
CA LEU A 141 -6.19 -14.75 -2.28
C LEU A 141 -5.44 -15.92 -2.93
N SER A 142 -4.93 -16.83 -2.13
CA SER A 142 -4.23 -18.04 -2.61
C SER A 142 -5.15 -19.04 -3.29
N SER A 143 -6.46 -18.98 -3.00
CA SER A 143 -7.48 -19.89 -3.59
C SER A 143 -8.18 -19.28 -4.82
N MET A 144 -7.91 -18.04 -5.12
CA MET A 144 -8.43 -17.33 -6.30
C MET A 144 -7.43 -17.34 -7.45
#